data_12759da3f401e0baadbf7bb931fe51b3
#
_entry.id   12759da3f401e0baadbf7bb931fe51b3
#
_cell.length_a   1.000
_cell.length_b   1.000
_cell.length_c   1.000
_cell.angle_alpha   90.00
_cell.angle_beta   90.00
_cell.angle_gamma   90.00
#
_symmetry.space_group_name_H-M   'P 1'
#
loop_
_entity.id
_entity.type
_entity.pdbx_description
1 polymer ?
#
loop_
_entity_poly.entity_id
_entity_poly.type
_entity_poly.pdbx_seq_one_letter_code
_entity_poly.pdbx_strand_id
1 'polypeptide(L)'
;MSVLNQEIIARTPYTQLIISKKSPLHTHTFFEFSICISGSTQNQINGTVYDIQGGTVVLLRPDDEHIFYSEKGHVSRDVYIEPKLFKSICDCFAPDLYETLSTKPLSIFFKLSEYELQNFERKMGVFNNSKMRPEQLHASHIAAISELLDLWYQQQTRIKQEDIPNWLTSLTRQINTIEIATKNINEIIQLTNYAHGYVCRRFKKHMGITLQDYVTSVKFSFACALLFDPSNSIELISSKLNYSSAANFIAAFRRKFGVTPAQWRKNQRPTLSDTK
;
A
#
# COMPACT_ATOMS: atom_id res chain seq x y z
N MET A 1 33.35 13.34 -28.88
CA MET A 1 32.10 13.17 -28.13
C MET A 1 32.42 12.46 -26.83
N SER A 2 32.48 13.16 -25.72
CA SER A 2 32.79 12.58 -24.41
C SER A 2 31.59 11.69 -23.98
N VAL A 3 31.87 10.42 -23.81
CA VAL A 3 30.97 9.49 -23.13
C VAL A 3 30.74 10.06 -21.73
N LEU A 4 29.58 10.61 -21.47
CA LEU A 4 29.19 11.07 -20.14
C LEU A 4 29.10 9.83 -19.25
N ASN A 5 29.94 9.78 -18.23
CA ASN A 5 30.05 8.66 -17.30
C ASN A 5 28.73 8.39 -16.61
N GLN A 6 28.07 7.36 -17.06
CA GLN A 6 26.97 6.74 -16.35
C GLN A 6 27.61 5.79 -15.34
N GLU A 7 27.55 6.13 -14.06
CA GLU A 7 28.07 5.28 -13.01
C GLU A 7 26.95 4.36 -12.52
N ILE A 8 27.09 3.07 -12.84
CA ILE A 8 26.20 2.03 -12.35
C ILE A 8 26.76 1.53 -11.02
N ILE A 9 26.09 1.86 -9.91
CA ILE A 9 26.52 1.46 -8.57
C ILE A 9 26.15 -0.01 -8.28
N ALA A 10 24.97 -0.43 -8.69
CA ALA A 10 24.50 -1.80 -8.54
C ALA A 10 23.58 -2.17 -9.71
N ARG A 11 23.82 -3.33 -10.29
CA ARG A 11 23.01 -3.88 -11.39
C ARG A 11 22.68 -5.33 -11.12
N THR A 12 21.40 -5.66 -11.21
CA THR A 12 20.88 -7.04 -11.22
C THR A 12 19.92 -7.20 -12.41
N PRO A 13 19.43 -8.40 -12.73
CA PRO A 13 18.38 -8.60 -13.74
C PRO A 13 17.06 -7.90 -13.39
N TYR A 14 16.90 -7.48 -12.14
CA TYR A 14 15.65 -6.91 -11.60
C TYR A 14 15.71 -5.40 -11.44
N THR A 15 16.87 -4.85 -11.10
CA THR A 15 17.00 -3.43 -10.77
C THR A 15 18.42 -2.91 -11.00
N GLN A 16 18.50 -1.61 -11.24
CA GLN A 16 19.76 -0.89 -11.41
C GLN A 16 19.71 0.43 -10.62
N LEU A 17 20.78 0.75 -9.91
CA LEU A 17 21.00 2.07 -9.32
C LEU A 17 21.94 2.86 -10.21
N ILE A 18 21.51 4.04 -10.63
CA ILE A 18 22.25 4.89 -11.58
C ILE A 18 22.58 6.23 -10.95
N ILE A 19 23.82 6.67 -11.10
CA ILE A 19 24.22 8.06 -10.93
C ILE A 19 24.65 8.57 -12.30
N SER A 20 23.97 9.58 -12.84
CA SER A 20 24.25 10.07 -14.17
C SER A 20 23.81 11.51 -14.39
N LYS A 21 24.37 12.12 -15.43
CA LYS A 21 23.94 13.42 -15.95
C LYS A 21 23.13 13.27 -17.22
N LYS A 22 23.30 12.20 -18.00
CA LYS A 22 22.58 11.98 -19.24
C LYS A 22 22.58 10.50 -19.60
N SER A 23 21.45 9.98 -20.12
CA SER A 23 21.39 8.71 -20.85
C SER A 23 21.48 8.93 -22.36
N PRO A 24 21.82 7.90 -23.17
CA PRO A 24 21.49 7.93 -24.59
C PRO A 24 19.97 7.89 -24.81
N LEU A 25 19.51 8.37 -25.97
CA LEU A 25 18.14 8.12 -26.41
C LEU A 25 18.00 6.63 -26.74
N HIS A 26 17.03 5.95 -26.16
CA HIS A 26 16.83 4.52 -26.34
C HIS A 26 15.38 4.08 -26.09
N THR A 27 15.11 2.84 -26.43
CA THR A 27 13.88 2.11 -26.10
C THR A 27 14.22 0.75 -25.52
N HIS A 28 13.24 0.08 -24.93
CA HIS A 28 13.38 -1.30 -24.43
C HIS A 28 12.06 -2.08 -24.64
N THR A 29 12.10 -3.40 -24.48
CA THR A 29 10.97 -4.32 -24.68
C THR A 29 10.27 -4.73 -23.40
N PHE A 30 10.64 -4.14 -22.27
CA PHE A 30 10.12 -4.42 -20.93
C PHE A 30 9.46 -3.16 -20.35
N PHE A 31 8.70 -3.30 -19.27
CA PHE A 31 8.26 -2.17 -18.45
C PHE A 31 9.37 -1.77 -17.50
N GLU A 32 9.45 -0.49 -17.18
CA GLU A 32 10.41 0.04 -16.23
C GLU A 32 9.75 1.06 -15.32
N PHE A 33 9.86 0.85 -14.00
CA PHE A 33 9.69 1.94 -13.06
C PHE A 33 11.03 2.65 -12.86
N SER A 34 11.12 3.88 -13.33
CA SER A 34 12.27 4.75 -13.06
C SER A 34 11.94 5.70 -11.93
N ILE A 35 12.69 5.59 -10.83
CA ILE A 35 12.45 6.29 -9.56
C ILE A 35 13.59 7.28 -9.34
N CYS A 36 13.31 8.58 -9.38
CA CYS A 36 14.30 9.59 -8.99
C CYS A 36 14.45 9.59 -7.47
N ILE A 37 15.60 9.10 -6.97
CA ILE A 37 15.88 9.04 -5.54
C ILE A 37 16.27 10.43 -5.02
N SER A 38 17.18 11.11 -5.73
CA SER A 38 17.66 12.44 -5.33
C SER A 38 18.09 13.28 -6.53
N GLY A 39 18.13 14.58 -6.36
CA GLY A 39 18.44 15.52 -7.42
C GLY A 39 17.24 15.82 -8.30
N SER A 40 17.50 16.28 -9.53
CA SER A 40 16.50 16.57 -10.53
C SER A 40 17.00 16.24 -11.93
N THR A 41 16.12 15.84 -12.82
CA THR A 41 16.41 15.55 -14.21
C THR A 41 15.27 15.97 -15.11
N GLN A 42 15.56 16.26 -16.36
CA GLN A 42 14.56 16.37 -17.41
C GLN A 42 14.52 15.05 -18.16
N ASN A 43 13.34 14.43 -18.22
CA ASN A 43 13.11 13.24 -19.02
C ASN A 43 12.28 13.62 -20.24
N GLN A 44 12.84 13.39 -21.43
CA GLN A 44 12.06 13.44 -22.67
C GLN A 44 11.56 12.04 -22.96
N ILE A 45 10.24 11.88 -23.02
CA ILE A 45 9.58 10.59 -23.28
C ILE A 45 8.65 10.79 -24.47
N ASN A 46 8.84 10.01 -25.52
CA ASN A 46 8.08 10.12 -26.77
C ASN A 46 7.99 11.57 -27.30
N GLY A 47 9.09 12.31 -27.21
CA GLY A 47 9.18 13.71 -27.65
C GLY A 47 8.68 14.75 -26.65
N THR A 48 8.02 14.38 -25.58
CA THR A 48 7.54 15.31 -24.54
C THR A 48 8.54 15.37 -23.38
N VAL A 49 8.86 16.60 -22.94
CA VAL A 49 9.82 16.85 -21.84
C VAL A 49 9.08 17.01 -20.52
N TYR A 50 9.57 16.31 -19.50
CA TYR A 50 9.05 16.33 -18.12
C TYR A 50 10.17 16.67 -17.14
N ASP A 51 9.87 17.57 -16.20
CA ASP A 51 10.77 17.90 -15.09
C ASP A 51 10.54 16.90 -13.96
N ILE A 52 11.56 16.10 -13.64
CA ILE A 52 11.54 15.04 -12.66
C ILE A 52 12.38 15.45 -11.45
N GLN A 53 11.82 15.31 -10.26
CA GLN A 53 12.47 15.62 -8.99
C GLN A 53 12.48 14.38 -8.07
N GLY A 54 13.31 14.42 -7.03
CA GLY A 54 13.37 13.36 -6.03
C GLY A 54 12.00 12.92 -5.53
N GLY A 55 11.78 11.62 -5.43
CA GLY A 55 10.52 10.97 -5.11
C GLY A 55 9.60 10.71 -6.30
N THR A 56 9.86 11.27 -7.48
CA THR A 56 9.01 10.99 -8.67
C THR A 56 9.33 9.60 -9.22
N VAL A 57 8.26 8.85 -9.48
CA VAL A 57 8.27 7.56 -10.17
C VAL A 57 7.64 7.72 -11.54
N VAL A 58 8.30 7.18 -12.54
CA VAL A 58 7.84 7.17 -13.95
C VAL A 58 7.70 5.72 -14.37
N LEU A 59 6.56 5.35 -14.94
CA LEU A 59 6.40 4.07 -15.63
C LEU A 59 6.70 4.26 -17.12
N LEU A 60 7.80 3.68 -17.56
CA LEU A 60 8.17 3.55 -18.98
C LEU A 60 7.65 2.21 -19.51
N ARG A 61 7.08 2.23 -20.67
CA ARG A 61 6.47 1.05 -21.31
C ARG A 61 7.42 0.47 -22.35
N PRO A 62 7.19 -0.77 -22.80
CA PRO A 62 7.82 -1.26 -24.02
C PRO A 62 7.68 -0.24 -25.15
N ASP A 63 8.76 -0.01 -25.88
CA ASP A 63 8.89 0.89 -27.01
C ASP A 63 8.66 2.40 -26.71
N ASP A 64 8.58 2.83 -25.45
CA ASP A 64 8.67 4.24 -25.10
C ASP A 64 10.10 4.73 -25.38
N GLU A 65 10.23 5.69 -26.32
CA GLU A 65 11.50 6.32 -26.61
C GLU A 65 11.81 7.36 -25.54
N HIS A 66 12.94 7.23 -24.83
CA HIS A 66 13.25 8.14 -23.75
C HIS A 66 14.75 8.46 -23.60
N ILE A 67 14.99 9.62 -23.02
CA ILE A 67 16.31 10.15 -22.65
C ILE A 67 16.15 11.03 -21.41
N PHE A 68 17.10 10.98 -20.49
CA PHE A 68 17.13 11.92 -19.39
C PHE A 68 18.38 12.81 -19.44
N TYR A 69 18.24 14.01 -18.88
CA TYR A 69 19.31 14.99 -18.75
C TYR A 69 19.24 15.69 -17.40
N SER A 70 20.37 15.80 -16.70
CA SER A 70 20.50 16.51 -15.44
C SER A 70 21.80 17.33 -15.41
N GLU A 71 21.72 18.62 -15.22
CA GLU A 71 22.90 19.52 -15.15
C GLU A 71 23.84 19.13 -13.99
N LYS A 72 23.27 18.89 -12.83
CA LYS A 72 24.00 18.60 -11.60
C LYS A 72 24.20 17.11 -11.34
N GLY A 73 23.54 16.26 -12.11
CA GLY A 73 23.41 14.84 -11.86
C GLY A 73 22.22 14.52 -10.96
N HIS A 74 21.74 13.30 -11.04
CA HIS A 74 20.68 12.75 -10.20
C HIS A 74 21.01 11.31 -9.87
N VAL A 75 20.33 10.78 -8.86
CA VAL A 75 20.38 9.36 -8.52
C VAL A 75 19.00 8.80 -8.83
N SER A 76 18.95 7.75 -9.65
CA SER A 76 17.74 7.01 -9.95
C SER A 76 17.90 5.52 -9.67
N ARG A 77 16.78 4.87 -9.41
CA ARG A 77 16.64 3.43 -9.40
C ARG A 77 15.65 3.02 -10.45
N ASP A 78 16.09 2.14 -11.31
CA ASP A 78 15.24 1.52 -12.31
C ASP A 78 14.88 0.10 -11.87
N VAL A 79 13.61 -0.27 -12.04
CA VAL A 79 13.05 -1.60 -11.75
C VAL A 79 12.48 -2.15 -13.04
N TYR A 80 13.11 -3.20 -13.57
CA TYR A 80 12.78 -3.80 -14.86
C TYR A 80 11.73 -4.89 -14.72
N ILE A 81 10.74 -4.93 -15.61
CA ILE A 81 9.59 -5.83 -15.47
C ILE A 81 9.24 -6.45 -16.81
N GLU A 82 9.35 -7.78 -16.90
CA GLU A 82 8.90 -8.51 -18.08
C GLU A 82 7.38 -8.30 -18.30
N PRO A 83 6.90 -8.08 -19.54
CA PRO A 83 5.49 -7.80 -19.82
C PRO A 83 4.51 -8.85 -19.30
N LYS A 84 4.87 -10.14 -19.36
CA LYS A 84 4.02 -11.23 -18.83
C LYS A 84 3.90 -11.15 -17.31
N LEU A 85 5.00 -10.87 -16.61
CA LEU A 85 5.00 -10.69 -15.16
C LEU A 85 4.18 -9.47 -14.78
N PHE A 86 4.37 -8.34 -15.48
CA PHE A 86 3.62 -7.11 -15.22
C PHE A 86 2.12 -7.31 -15.39
N LYS A 87 1.70 -7.99 -16.48
CA LYS A 87 0.30 -8.35 -16.68
C LYS A 87 -0.25 -9.19 -15.53
N SER A 88 0.45 -10.25 -15.14
CA SER A 88 0.01 -11.13 -14.07
C SER A 88 -0.15 -10.40 -12.74
N ILE A 89 0.74 -9.45 -12.43
CA ILE A 89 0.63 -8.63 -11.21
C ILE A 89 -0.58 -7.67 -11.34
N CYS A 90 -0.72 -6.97 -12.46
CA CYS A 90 -1.84 -6.05 -12.68
C CYS A 90 -3.21 -6.75 -12.58
N ASP A 91 -3.33 -7.95 -13.12
CA ASP A 91 -4.57 -8.75 -13.05
C ASP A 91 -4.96 -9.13 -11.61
N CYS A 92 -3.98 -9.16 -10.67
CA CYS A 92 -4.25 -9.34 -9.24
C CYS A 92 -4.84 -8.08 -8.58
N PHE A 93 -4.63 -6.89 -9.13
CA PHE A 93 -5.16 -5.63 -8.59
C PHE A 93 -6.54 -5.29 -9.15
N ALA A 94 -6.67 -5.28 -10.48
CA ALA A 94 -7.94 -4.99 -11.16
C ALA A 94 -7.91 -5.52 -12.60
N PRO A 95 -9.07 -5.99 -13.14
CA PRO A 95 -9.16 -6.62 -14.46
C PRO A 95 -8.60 -5.79 -15.62
N ASP A 96 -8.78 -4.46 -15.58
CA ASP A 96 -8.40 -3.56 -16.68
C ASP A 96 -7.12 -2.75 -16.37
N LEU A 97 -6.41 -3.09 -15.28
CA LEU A 97 -5.25 -2.30 -14.85
C LEU A 97 -4.11 -2.36 -15.86
N TYR A 98 -3.80 -3.55 -16.35
CA TYR A 98 -2.74 -3.73 -17.34
C TYR A 98 -3.01 -2.91 -18.62
N GLU A 99 -4.22 -2.97 -19.15
CA GLU A 99 -4.63 -2.21 -20.33
C GLU A 99 -4.52 -0.71 -20.09
N THR A 100 -4.98 -0.25 -18.91
CA THR A 100 -4.87 1.17 -18.50
C THR A 100 -3.42 1.64 -18.48
N LEU A 101 -2.51 0.84 -17.87
CA LEU A 101 -1.10 1.19 -17.71
C LEU A 101 -0.31 1.02 -19.01
N SER A 102 -0.76 0.19 -19.93
CA SER A 102 -0.08 -0.09 -21.21
C SER A 102 -0.49 0.86 -22.33
N THR A 103 -1.62 1.59 -22.19
CA THR A 103 -2.15 2.42 -23.28
C THR A 103 -1.36 3.73 -23.45
N LYS A 104 -0.81 3.96 -24.65
CA LYS A 104 -0.24 5.26 -25.03
C LYS A 104 -1.39 6.27 -25.35
N PRO A 105 -1.20 7.57 -25.20
CA PRO A 105 0.08 8.29 -25.13
C PRO A 105 0.54 8.69 -23.72
N LEU A 106 -0.19 8.39 -22.67
CA LEU A 106 0.09 8.94 -21.35
C LEU A 106 1.21 8.18 -20.64
N SER A 107 2.31 8.86 -20.35
CA SER A 107 3.28 8.39 -19.35
C SER A 107 2.66 8.48 -17.96
N ILE A 108 2.95 7.51 -17.12
CA ILE A 108 2.37 7.44 -15.76
C ILE A 108 3.39 7.96 -14.78
N PHE A 109 3.00 9.02 -14.08
CA PHE A 109 3.82 9.67 -13.07
C PHE A 109 3.09 9.63 -11.74
N PHE A 110 3.82 9.36 -10.67
CA PHE A 110 3.34 9.54 -9.31
C PHE A 110 4.50 9.89 -8.39
N LYS A 111 4.22 10.29 -7.16
CA LYS A 111 5.25 10.77 -6.26
C LYS A 111 5.23 10.00 -4.95
N LEU A 112 6.39 9.51 -4.56
CA LEU A 112 6.62 8.96 -3.23
C LEU A 112 6.91 10.11 -2.26
N SER A 113 6.33 10.05 -1.07
CA SER A 113 6.81 10.85 0.05
C SER A 113 8.22 10.44 0.43
N GLU A 114 8.91 11.28 1.17
CA GLU A 114 10.26 10.96 1.66
C GLU A 114 10.30 9.64 2.46
N TYR A 115 9.30 9.41 3.30
CA TYR A 115 9.17 8.16 4.06
C TYR A 115 8.97 6.94 3.16
N GLU A 116 8.07 7.01 2.16
CA GLU A 116 7.82 5.92 1.22
C GLU A 116 9.07 5.61 0.41
N LEU A 117 9.78 6.63 -0.07
CA LEU A 117 11.02 6.48 -0.82
C LEU A 117 12.12 5.81 0.01
N GLN A 118 12.36 6.28 1.24
CA GLN A 118 13.35 5.70 2.13
C GLN A 118 13.03 4.25 2.48
N ASN A 119 11.75 3.94 2.73
CA ASN A 119 11.30 2.59 3.03
C ASN A 119 11.47 1.65 1.82
N PHE A 120 11.13 2.13 0.63
CA PHE A 120 11.33 1.41 -0.62
C PHE A 120 12.82 1.11 -0.84
N GLU A 121 13.69 2.12 -0.77
CA GLU A 121 15.14 1.94 -0.96
C GLU A 121 15.77 0.98 0.07
N ARG A 122 15.31 1.03 1.32
CA ARG A 122 15.75 0.06 2.33
C ARG A 122 15.42 -1.38 1.93
N LYS A 123 14.24 -1.63 1.35
CA LYS A 123 13.85 -2.95 0.83
C LYS A 123 14.65 -3.34 -0.39
N MET A 124 14.97 -2.38 -1.27
CA MET A 124 15.80 -2.63 -2.45
C MET A 124 17.23 -3.05 -2.12
N GLY A 125 17.70 -2.80 -0.90
CA GLY A 125 18.98 -3.28 -0.40
C GLY A 125 19.16 -4.80 -0.48
N VAL A 126 18.09 -5.59 -0.53
CA VAL A 126 18.14 -7.05 -0.69
C VAL A 126 18.85 -7.47 -1.99
N PHE A 127 18.71 -6.67 -3.07
CA PHE A 127 19.31 -6.98 -4.37
C PHE A 127 20.83 -6.81 -4.40
N ASN A 128 21.41 -6.17 -3.39
CA ASN A 128 22.85 -6.04 -3.22
C ASN A 128 23.45 -7.22 -2.41
N ASN A 129 22.61 -8.15 -1.91
CA ASN A 129 23.08 -9.27 -1.11
C ASN A 129 23.38 -10.50 -1.98
N SER A 130 24.66 -10.77 -2.23
CA SER A 130 25.13 -11.90 -3.04
C SER A 130 24.79 -13.29 -2.48
N LYS A 131 24.32 -13.37 -1.22
CA LYS A 131 23.91 -14.64 -0.58
C LYS A 131 22.43 -14.97 -0.78
N MET A 132 21.66 -14.07 -1.39
CA MET A 132 20.24 -14.32 -1.66
C MET A 132 20.07 -15.33 -2.79
N ARG A 133 19.17 -16.28 -2.59
CA ARG A 133 18.81 -17.25 -3.62
C ARG A 133 17.98 -16.59 -4.72
N PRO A 134 18.05 -17.07 -5.98
CA PRO A 134 17.26 -16.51 -7.10
C PRO A 134 15.78 -16.40 -6.81
N GLU A 135 15.18 -17.41 -6.14
CA GLU A 135 13.74 -17.39 -5.80
C GLU A 135 13.38 -16.29 -4.81
N GLN A 136 14.28 -15.99 -3.87
CA GLN A 136 14.10 -14.91 -2.90
C GLN A 136 14.21 -13.53 -3.58
N LEU A 137 15.16 -13.37 -4.51
CA LEU A 137 15.29 -12.16 -5.31
C LEU A 137 14.07 -11.95 -6.19
N HIS A 138 13.57 -13.02 -6.82
CA HIS A 138 12.34 -12.95 -7.63
C HIS A 138 11.11 -12.58 -6.80
N ALA A 139 10.92 -13.16 -5.62
CA ALA A 139 9.84 -12.81 -4.71
C ALA A 139 9.94 -11.34 -4.24
N SER A 140 11.17 -10.86 -3.94
CA SER A 140 11.40 -9.47 -3.57
C SER A 140 11.12 -8.51 -4.73
N HIS A 141 11.40 -8.92 -5.96
CA HIS A 141 11.09 -8.15 -7.16
C HIS A 141 9.57 -8.01 -7.37
N ILE A 142 8.80 -9.10 -7.28
CA ILE A 142 7.33 -9.07 -7.33
C ILE A 142 6.78 -8.14 -6.24
N ALA A 143 7.29 -8.25 -5.02
CA ALA A 143 6.86 -7.41 -3.91
C ALA A 143 7.14 -5.91 -4.17
N ALA A 144 8.29 -5.56 -4.74
CA ALA A 144 8.63 -4.19 -5.10
C ALA A 144 7.69 -3.61 -6.17
N ILE A 145 7.40 -4.37 -7.22
CA ILE A 145 6.46 -3.97 -8.28
C ILE A 145 5.06 -3.77 -7.70
N SER A 146 4.59 -4.73 -6.88
CA SER A 146 3.27 -4.66 -6.25
C SER A 146 3.14 -3.45 -5.32
N GLU A 147 4.19 -3.11 -4.56
CA GLU A 147 4.22 -1.92 -3.72
C GLU A 147 4.11 -0.62 -4.54
N LEU A 148 4.86 -0.50 -5.64
CA LEU A 148 4.77 0.68 -6.52
C LEU A 148 3.39 0.82 -7.17
N LEU A 149 2.78 -0.29 -7.59
CA LEU A 149 1.42 -0.29 -8.12
C LEU A 149 0.39 0.10 -7.07
N ASP A 150 0.52 -0.41 -5.83
CA ASP A 150 -0.37 -0.05 -4.72
C ASP A 150 -0.27 1.44 -4.39
N LEU A 151 0.94 1.98 -4.29
CA LEU A 151 1.17 3.41 -4.02
C LEU A 151 0.60 4.29 -5.14
N TRP A 152 0.79 3.90 -6.40
CA TRP A 152 0.16 4.57 -7.53
C TRP A 152 -1.37 4.53 -7.44
N TYR A 153 -1.96 3.35 -7.21
CA TYR A 153 -3.41 3.16 -7.12
C TYR A 153 -4.02 3.97 -5.97
N GLN A 154 -3.36 3.98 -4.81
CA GLN A 154 -3.77 4.81 -3.68
C GLN A 154 -3.76 6.30 -4.03
N GLN A 155 -2.78 6.79 -4.79
CA GLN A 155 -2.75 8.19 -5.22
C GLN A 155 -3.88 8.50 -6.21
N GLN A 156 -4.17 7.62 -7.16
CA GLN A 156 -5.32 7.79 -8.08
C GLN A 156 -6.65 7.81 -7.31
N THR A 157 -6.79 6.99 -6.30
CA THR A 157 -7.99 6.97 -5.45
C THR A 157 -8.04 8.18 -4.52
N ARG A 158 -6.91 8.67 -4.00
CA ARG A 158 -6.84 9.92 -3.22
C ARG A 158 -7.26 11.14 -4.05
N ILE A 159 -6.87 11.24 -5.31
CA ILE A 159 -7.31 12.31 -6.23
C ILE A 159 -8.83 12.28 -6.42
N LYS A 160 -9.46 11.10 -6.39
CA LYS A 160 -10.92 10.94 -6.36
C LYS A 160 -11.52 11.16 -4.95
N GLN A 161 -10.68 11.18 -3.92
CA GLN A 161 -11.05 11.33 -2.50
C GLN A 161 -10.81 12.74 -1.95
N GLU A 162 -10.54 13.76 -2.77
CA GLU A 162 -10.33 15.15 -2.33
C GLU A 162 -11.48 15.76 -1.51
N ASP A 163 -12.49 14.95 -1.16
CA ASP A 163 -13.66 15.35 -0.39
C ASP A 163 -13.80 14.66 0.99
N ILE A 164 -12.80 13.87 1.44
CA ILE A 164 -12.89 13.30 2.79
C ILE A 164 -12.54 14.38 3.82
N PRO A 165 -13.50 14.85 4.61
CA PRO A 165 -13.23 15.90 5.60
C PRO A 165 -12.18 15.43 6.63
N ASN A 166 -11.25 16.32 7.01
CA ASN A 166 -10.20 16.02 7.99
C ASN A 166 -10.77 15.47 9.32
N TRP A 167 -11.95 15.95 9.75
CA TRP A 167 -12.60 15.41 10.95
C TRP A 167 -12.97 13.95 10.81
N LEU A 168 -13.32 13.48 9.61
CA LEU A 168 -13.68 12.07 9.35
C LEU A 168 -12.45 11.17 9.46
N THR A 169 -11.32 11.58 8.88
CA THR A 169 -10.04 10.88 9.01
C THR A 169 -9.58 10.84 10.47
N SER A 170 -9.75 11.95 11.21
CA SER A 170 -9.45 12.00 12.63
C SER A 170 -10.34 11.07 13.44
N LEU A 171 -11.63 11.05 13.15
CA LEU A 171 -12.61 10.21 13.82
C LEU A 171 -12.30 8.72 13.62
N THR A 172 -12.05 8.28 12.38
CA THR A 172 -11.71 6.88 12.08
C THR A 172 -10.45 6.44 12.79
N ARG A 173 -9.41 7.29 12.85
CA ARG A 173 -8.19 7.01 13.60
C ARG A 173 -8.47 6.85 15.10
N GLN A 174 -9.30 7.68 15.69
CA GLN A 174 -9.68 7.59 17.11
C GLN A 174 -10.49 6.32 17.39
N ILE A 175 -11.47 5.97 16.54
CA ILE A 175 -12.28 4.75 16.68
C ILE A 175 -11.40 3.49 16.68
N ASN A 176 -10.25 3.50 16.01
CA ASN A 176 -9.32 2.37 15.97
C ASN A 176 -8.52 2.18 17.29
N THR A 177 -8.96 2.79 18.38
CA THR A 177 -8.50 2.48 19.74
C THR A 177 -9.61 1.78 20.52
N ILE A 178 -9.23 0.86 21.42
CA ILE A 178 -10.22 0.10 22.21
C ILE A 178 -11.08 1.03 23.08
N GLU A 179 -10.48 2.10 23.61
CA GLU A 179 -11.14 3.08 24.45
C GLU A 179 -12.31 3.78 23.74
N ILE A 180 -12.12 4.11 22.47
CA ILE A 180 -13.14 4.82 21.69
C ILE A 180 -14.11 3.81 21.05
N ALA A 181 -13.62 2.68 20.53
CA ALA A 181 -14.48 1.67 19.92
C ALA A 181 -15.52 1.08 20.91
N THR A 182 -15.24 1.13 22.19
CA THR A 182 -16.16 0.63 23.25
C THR A 182 -17.17 1.65 23.74
N LYS A 183 -17.04 2.93 23.36
CA LYS A 183 -18.02 3.99 23.65
C LYS A 183 -19.32 3.78 22.89
N ASN A 184 -20.39 4.40 23.36
CA ASN A 184 -21.62 4.45 22.58
C ASN A 184 -21.49 5.42 21.39
N ILE A 185 -22.35 5.25 20.38
CA ILE A 185 -22.30 6.05 19.15
C ILE A 185 -22.43 7.54 19.39
N ASN A 186 -23.25 7.96 20.34
CA ASN A 186 -23.45 9.38 20.63
C ASN A 186 -22.16 10.00 21.21
N GLU A 187 -21.47 9.30 22.09
CA GLU A 187 -20.18 9.73 22.64
C GLU A 187 -19.10 9.82 21.55
N ILE A 188 -19.10 8.87 20.61
CA ILE A 188 -18.17 8.88 19.47
C ILE A 188 -18.47 10.08 18.56
N ILE A 189 -19.72 10.37 18.28
CA ILE A 189 -20.13 11.51 17.45
C ILE A 189 -19.75 12.85 18.12
N GLN A 190 -19.86 12.94 19.43
CA GLN A 190 -19.46 14.14 20.19
C GLN A 190 -17.98 14.52 20.00
N LEU A 191 -17.11 13.55 19.64
CA LEU A 191 -15.71 13.84 19.33
C LEU A 191 -15.53 14.71 18.07
N THR A 192 -16.55 14.82 17.23
CA THR A 192 -16.48 15.55 15.96
C THR A 192 -16.93 17.00 16.02
N ASN A 193 -17.59 17.43 17.07
CA ASN A 193 -18.27 18.74 17.20
C ASN A 193 -19.34 19.01 16.11
N TYR A 194 -19.83 17.97 15.43
CA TYR A 194 -20.87 18.07 14.41
C TYR A 194 -22.19 17.40 14.84
N ALA A 195 -23.29 17.82 14.22
CA ALA A 195 -24.61 17.23 14.49
C ALA A 195 -24.67 15.75 14.06
N HIS A 196 -25.34 14.92 14.87
CA HIS A 196 -25.47 13.47 14.68
C HIS A 196 -25.84 13.08 13.23
N GLY A 197 -26.90 13.68 12.69
CA GLY A 197 -27.36 13.36 11.33
C GLY A 197 -26.35 13.74 10.24
N TYR A 198 -25.56 14.80 10.45
CA TYR A 198 -24.49 15.19 9.52
C TYR A 198 -23.37 14.15 9.52
N VAL A 199 -22.88 13.77 10.71
CA VAL A 199 -21.81 12.78 10.87
C VAL A 199 -22.21 11.46 10.23
N CYS A 200 -23.40 10.92 10.54
CA CYS A 200 -23.84 9.63 10.02
C CYS A 200 -23.97 9.63 8.48
N ARG A 201 -24.55 10.69 7.88
CA ARG A 201 -24.67 10.80 6.42
C ARG A 201 -23.31 10.90 5.74
N ARG A 202 -22.42 11.77 6.25
CA ARG A 202 -21.07 11.95 5.68
C ARG A 202 -20.23 10.71 5.85
N PHE A 203 -20.28 10.06 7.02
CA PHE A 203 -19.56 8.81 7.26
C PHE A 203 -19.99 7.74 6.25
N LYS A 204 -21.30 7.49 6.10
CA LYS A 204 -21.79 6.49 5.15
C LYS A 204 -21.44 6.84 3.69
N LYS A 205 -21.50 8.14 3.33
CA LYS A 205 -21.11 8.61 1.97
C LYS A 205 -19.67 8.26 1.65
N HIS A 206 -18.74 8.50 2.59
CA HIS A 206 -17.30 8.34 2.33
C HIS A 206 -16.76 6.93 2.63
N MET A 207 -17.34 6.26 3.63
CA MET A 207 -16.86 4.92 4.07
C MET A 207 -17.67 3.77 3.47
N GLY A 208 -18.79 4.04 2.78
CA GLY A 208 -19.66 3.02 2.20
C GLY A 208 -20.53 2.26 3.21
N ILE A 209 -20.20 2.30 4.49
CA ILE A 209 -20.91 1.61 5.60
C ILE A 209 -21.33 2.60 6.67
N THR A 210 -22.26 2.20 7.54
CA THR A 210 -22.69 3.08 8.64
C THR A 210 -21.59 3.21 9.70
N LEU A 211 -21.59 4.33 10.45
CA LEU A 211 -20.68 4.52 11.57
C LEU A 211 -20.84 3.40 12.61
N GLN A 212 -22.07 2.96 12.87
CA GLN A 212 -22.36 1.85 13.78
C GLN A 212 -21.72 0.53 13.33
N ASP A 213 -21.81 0.20 12.02
CA ASP A 213 -21.21 -1.01 11.46
C ASP A 213 -19.68 -0.95 11.53
N TYR A 214 -19.11 0.23 11.26
CA TYR A 214 -17.67 0.46 11.35
C TYR A 214 -17.18 0.25 12.78
N VAL A 215 -17.76 0.91 13.77
CA VAL A 215 -17.41 0.76 15.20
C VAL A 215 -17.57 -0.69 15.64
N THR A 216 -18.65 -1.35 15.23
CA THR A 216 -18.90 -2.76 15.52
C THR A 216 -17.80 -3.65 14.93
N SER A 217 -17.36 -3.39 13.69
CA SER A 217 -16.29 -4.17 13.06
C SER A 217 -14.95 -4.00 13.77
N VAL A 218 -14.60 -2.77 14.18
CA VAL A 218 -13.39 -2.47 14.96
C VAL A 218 -13.45 -3.18 16.31
N LYS A 219 -14.60 -3.13 17.00
CA LYS A 219 -14.80 -3.84 18.27
C LYS A 219 -14.58 -5.34 18.14
N PHE A 220 -15.04 -5.96 17.05
CA PHE A 220 -14.78 -7.37 16.77
C PHE A 220 -13.33 -7.67 16.42
N SER A 221 -12.61 -6.75 15.78
CA SER A 221 -11.16 -6.91 15.55
C SER A 221 -10.40 -6.98 16.88
N PHE A 222 -10.75 -6.13 17.85
CA PHE A 222 -10.21 -6.23 19.22
C PHE A 222 -10.63 -7.52 19.90
N ALA A 223 -11.89 -7.98 19.71
CA ALA A 223 -12.33 -9.27 20.27
C ALA A 223 -11.46 -10.42 19.78
N CYS A 224 -11.20 -10.49 18.47
CA CYS A 224 -10.34 -11.52 17.89
C CYS A 224 -8.92 -11.43 18.44
N ALA A 225 -8.32 -10.23 18.54
CA ALA A 225 -7.00 -10.04 19.11
C ALA A 225 -6.92 -10.52 20.57
N LEU A 226 -7.91 -10.18 21.39
CA LEU A 226 -7.97 -10.61 22.79
C LEU A 226 -8.19 -12.13 22.93
N LEU A 227 -8.87 -12.76 21.99
CA LEU A 227 -9.13 -14.20 21.98
C LEU A 227 -7.87 -15.04 21.68
N PHE A 228 -6.85 -14.48 21.03
CA PHE A 228 -5.57 -15.18 20.83
C PHE A 228 -4.83 -15.48 22.13
N ASP A 229 -4.98 -14.62 23.14
CA ASP A 229 -4.41 -14.88 24.46
C ASP A 229 -5.36 -15.78 25.27
N PRO A 230 -4.93 -17.03 25.58
CA PRO A 230 -5.76 -17.98 26.32
C PRO A 230 -6.03 -17.57 27.79
N SER A 231 -5.25 -16.65 28.34
CA SER A 231 -5.45 -16.14 29.71
C SER A 231 -6.66 -15.20 29.80
N ASN A 232 -7.11 -14.61 28.70
CA ASN A 232 -8.31 -13.79 28.69
C ASN A 232 -9.57 -14.67 28.69
N SER A 233 -10.32 -14.65 29.79
CA SER A 233 -11.64 -15.32 29.83
C SER A 233 -12.65 -14.62 28.92
N ILE A 234 -13.70 -15.31 28.52
CA ILE A 234 -14.77 -14.73 27.69
C ILE A 234 -15.47 -13.59 28.42
N GLU A 235 -15.63 -13.71 29.74
CA GLU A 235 -16.20 -12.68 30.62
C GLU A 235 -15.32 -11.43 30.63
N LEU A 236 -14.00 -11.62 30.77
CA LEU A 236 -13.03 -10.51 30.74
C LEU A 236 -13.05 -9.78 29.39
N ILE A 237 -13.08 -10.52 28.29
CA ILE A 237 -13.17 -9.93 26.94
C ILE A 237 -14.48 -9.15 26.76
N SER A 238 -15.61 -9.74 27.20
CA SER A 238 -16.92 -9.10 27.17
C SER A 238 -16.89 -7.77 27.93
N SER A 239 -16.33 -7.76 29.12
CA SER A 239 -16.17 -6.56 29.95
C SER A 239 -15.27 -5.51 29.30
N LYS A 240 -14.09 -5.90 28.82
CA LYS A 240 -13.15 -5.00 28.10
C LYS A 240 -13.78 -4.35 26.87
N LEU A 241 -14.69 -5.05 26.20
CA LEU A 241 -15.40 -4.56 25.01
C LEU A 241 -16.71 -3.86 25.32
N ASN A 242 -16.98 -3.62 26.61
CA ASN A 242 -18.17 -2.92 27.09
C ASN A 242 -19.50 -3.55 26.62
N TYR A 243 -19.57 -4.90 26.68
CA TYR A 243 -20.84 -5.61 26.54
C TYR A 243 -21.52 -5.73 27.91
N SER A 244 -22.83 -5.63 27.95
CA SER A 244 -23.63 -5.71 29.17
C SER A 244 -23.58 -7.09 29.86
N SER A 245 -23.22 -8.14 29.11
CA SER A 245 -22.98 -9.50 29.63
C SER A 245 -22.15 -10.33 28.66
N ALA A 246 -21.51 -11.39 29.15
CA ALA A 246 -20.84 -12.37 28.32
C ALA A 246 -21.81 -13.05 27.33
N ALA A 247 -23.05 -13.29 27.72
CA ALA A 247 -24.09 -13.86 26.85
C ALA A 247 -24.35 -12.94 25.62
N ASN A 248 -24.45 -11.63 25.83
CA ASN A 248 -24.66 -10.66 24.76
C ASN A 248 -23.45 -10.58 23.83
N PHE A 249 -22.24 -10.65 24.38
CA PHE A 249 -21.02 -10.74 23.57
C PHE A 249 -21.00 -12.01 22.72
N ILE A 250 -21.25 -13.18 23.32
CA ILE A 250 -21.27 -14.48 22.62
C ILE A 250 -22.30 -14.47 21.49
N ALA A 251 -23.51 -13.97 21.75
CA ALA A 251 -24.56 -13.87 20.75
C ALA A 251 -24.17 -12.95 19.58
N ALA A 252 -23.60 -11.76 19.88
CA ALA A 252 -23.14 -10.80 18.88
C ALA A 252 -21.98 -11.37 18.04
N PHE A 253 -21.02 -12.02 18.67
CA PHE A 253 -19.86 -12.65 18.03
C PHE A 253 -20.32 -13.79 17.12
N ARG A 254 -21.21 -14.68 17.60
CA ARG A 254 -21.76 -15.77 16.78
C ARG A 254 -22.53 -15.27 15.58
N ARG A 255 -23.30 -14.19 15.73
CA ARG A 255 -24.02 -13.55 14.60
C ARG A 255 -23.04 -13.02 13.54
N LYS A 256 -21.87 -12.50 13.94
CA LYS A 256 -20.87 -11.95 13.04
C LYS A 256 -20.03 -13.02 12.37
N PHE A 257 -19.58 -14.03 13.11
CA PHE A 257 -18.59 -15.01 12.66
C PHE A 257 -19.14 -16.42 12.44
N GLY A 258 -20.43 -16.66 12.73
CA GLY A 258 -21.06 -17.98 12.58
C GLY A 258 -20.73 -18.97 13.71
N VAL A 259 -19.72 -18.70 14.53
CA VAL A 259 -19.23 -19.56 15.62
C VAL A 259 -19.13 -18.77 16.92
N THR A 260 -19.14 -19.47 18.07
CA THR A 260 -18.91 -18.83 19.37
C THR A 260 -17.45 -18.39 19.55
N PRO A 261 -17.15 -17.40 20.43
CA PRO A 261 -15.79 -16.98 20.73
C PRO A 261 -14.89 -18.15 21.19
N ALA A 262 -15.42 -19.07 21.99
CA ALA A 262 -14.69 -20.24 22.45
C ALA A 262 -14.36 -21.21 21.31
N GLN A 263 -15.32 -21.46 20.39
CA GLN A 263 -15.08 -22.26 19.18
C GLN A 263 -14.07 -21.59 18.27
N TRP A 264 -14.21 -20.27 18.06
CA TRP A 264 -13.28 -19.48 17.25
C TRP A 264 -11.84 -19.58 17.80
N ARG A 265 -11.64 -19.40 19.12
CA ARG A 265 -10.35 -19.57 19.79
C ARG A 265 -9.76 -20.96 19.58
N LYS A 266 -10.60 -22.01 19.68
CA LYS A 266 -10.16 -23.39 19.47
C LYS A 266 -9.68 -23.60 18.02
N ASN A 267 -10.38 -23.05 17.05
CA ASN A 267 -10.07 -23.19 15.62
C ASN A 267 -8.79 -22.44 15.21
N GLN A 268 -8.34 -21.43 15.97
CA GLN A 268 -7.10 -20.68 15.70
C GLN A 268 -5.84 -21.37 16.28
N ARG A 269 -5.99 -22.40 17.10
CA ARG A 269 -4.85 -23.18 17.56
C ARG A 269 -4.49 -24.20 16.48
N PRO A 270 -3.24 -24.18 15.93
CA PRO A 270 -2.79 -25.29 15.09
C PRO A 270 -2.91 -26.57 15.93
N THR A 271 -3.67 -27.54 15.44
CA THR A 271 -3.60 -28.91 15.97
C THR A 271 -2.19 -29.41 15.68
N LEU A 272 -1.32 -29.40 16.70
CA LEU A 272 -0.07 -30.16 16.70
C LEU A 272 -0.43 -31.66 16.82
N SER A 273 -1.07 -32.20 15.81
CA SER A 273 -1.30 -33.63 15.65
C SER A 273 -1.42 -33.91 14.16
N ASP A 274 -0.29 -34.21 13.56
CA ASP A 274 -0.11 -35.20 12.49
C ASP A 274 1.33 -35.16 11.99
N THR A 275 2.26 -35.43 12.94
CA THR A 275 3.57 -35.96 12.58
C THR A 275 3.73 -37.24 13.39
N LYS A 276 3.18 -38.33 12.86
CA LYS A 276 3.64 -39.70 13.11
C LYS A 276 4.03 -40.32 11.80
#